data_dc04a5bdb1b82b330fd2becfc6925a1a
#
_entry.id   dc04a5bdb1b82b330fd2becfc6925a1a
#
_cell.length_a   1.000
_cell.length_b   1.000
_cell.length_c   1.000
_cell.angle_alpha   90.00
_cell.angle_beta   90.00
_cell.angle_gamma   90.00
#
_symmetry.space_group_name_H-M   'P 1'
#
loop_
_entity.id
_entity.type
_entity.pdbx_description
1 polymer ?
#
loop_
_entity_poly.entity_id
_entity_poly.type
_entity_poly.pdbx_seq_one_letter_code
_entity_poly.pdbx_strand_id
1 'polypeptide(L)'
;MNAPMDLQARVQQYLTERRRLGFHLRSPGHALPNFARFVEASKHSGALTVELMAQWARQAQGGKASAKTAARRLAWLRPFLRWLQQFEPQTEVPDDSTFGPIPGRVAPHIYQPGEIEALLQAARQLGPCDGLRAATYETLFGLIASAGLRISEAIALADIDVDLEAGVLTVRQTKFGKSRLVPVHPSVIAPLAAYRALRRLQVRTTPMTPFFVGSRGLRRGGPLGDRQVHRMFGQLRQQLGWVERGGHGQPRVHDLRHSFAVRRLILWHEQGVDLDQRMLALSTYMGHVKISNTYWYLTGVPELMALAGARFERFADAQHAGEFDDA
;
A
#
# COMPACT_ATOMS: atom_id res chain seq x y z
N MET A 1 -28.81 38.51 11.12
CA MET A 1 -27.42 38.02 11.08
C MET A 1 -27.40 36.66 11.75
N ASN A 2 -27.27 35.57 10.94
CA ASN A 2 -27.13 34.26 11.54
C ASN A 2 -25.76 34.16 12.24
N ALA A 3 -25.76 33.70 13.49
CA ALA A 3 -24.53 33.42 14.21
C ALA A 3 -23.60 32.53 13.34
N PRO A 4 -22.28 32.77 13.33
CA PRO A 4 -21.38 31.97 12.58
C PRO A 4 -21.56 30.52 13.03
N MET A 5 -21.92 29.64 12.08
CA MET A 5 -22.09 28.20 12.37
C MET A 5 -20.73 27.65 12.76
N ASP A 6 -20.68 26.90 13.84
CA ASP A 6 -19.50 26.24 14.37
C ASP A 6 -18.76 25.46 13.24
N LEU A 7 -17.46 25.65 13.14
CA LEU A 7 -16.61 25.00 12.11
C LEU A 7 -16.75 23.47 12.14
N GLN A 8 -16.94 22.87 13.33
CA GLN A 8 -17.20 21.44 13.43
C GLN A 8 -18.51 21.03 12.76
N ALA A 9 -19.58 21.84 12.94
CA ALA A 9 -20.86 21.60 12.27
C ALA A 9 -20.72 21.71 10.74
N ARG A 10 -19.96 22.69 10.23
CA ARG A 10 -19.63 22.81 8.78
C ARG A 10 -18.88 21.60 8.26
N VAL A 11 -17.86 21.11 8.99
CA VAL A 11 -17.12 19.92 8.62
C VAL A 11 -18.03 18.69 8.54
N GLN A 12 -18.93 18.50 9.51
CA GLN A 12 -19.87 17.37 9.52
C GLN A 12 -20.87 17.48 8.36
N GLN A 13 -21.39 18.67 8.09
CA GLN A 13 -22.26 18.93 6.93
C GLN A 13 -21.56 18.51 5.63
N TYR A 14 -20.37 19.04 5.37
CA TYR A 14 -19.57 18.71 4.17
C TYR A 14 -19.31 17.20 4.02
N LEU A 15 -18.86 16.55 5.10
CA LEU A 15 -18.57 15.11 5.07
C LEU A 15 -19.82 14.29 4.77
N THR A 16 -20.97 14.71 5.33
CA THR A 16 -22.26 14.05 5.11
C THR A 16 -22.71 14.19 3.66
N GLU A 17 -22.68 15.43 3.12
CA GLU A 17 -23.04 15.69 1.73
C GLU A 17 -22.18 14.88 0.75
N ARG A 18 -20.86 14.89 0.95
CA ARG A 18 -19.95 14.16 0.06
C ARG A 18 -20.11 12.64 0.17
N ARG A 19 -20.39 12.11 1.37
CA ARG A 19 -20.65 10.67 1.54
C ARG A 19 -21.96 10.23 0.89
N ARG A 20 -23.00 11.05 0.90
CA ARG A 20 -24.24 10.80 0.16
C ARG A 20 -24.02 10.72 -1.34
N LEU A 21 -23.01 11.42 -1.87
CA LEU A 21 -22.57 11.34 -3.27
C LEU A 21 -21.62 10.14 -3.55
N GLY A 22 -21.43 9.23 -2.59
CA GLY A 22 -20.61 8.03 -2.75
C GLY A 22 -19.10 8.21 -2.47
N PHE A 23 -18.65 9.38 -1.98
CA PHE A 23 -17.25 9.58 -1.63
C PHE A 23 -16.96 9.01 -0.24
N HIS A 24 -16.05 8.03 -0.12
CA HIS A 24 -15.69 7.44 1.18
C HIS A 24 -14.94 8.39 2.11
N LEU A 25 -14.16 9.34 1.60
CA LEU A 25 -13.41 10.38 2.34
C LEU A 25 -12.68 9.86 3.59
N ARG A 26 -12.00 8.70 3.53
CA ARG A 26 -11.33 8.11 4.71
C ARG A 26 -10.33 9.07 5.34
N SER A 27 -9.34 9.55 4.58
CA SER A 27 -8.32 10.48 5.10
C SER A 27 -8.87 11.88 5.40
N PRO A 28 -9.64 12.53 4.53
CA PRO A 28 -10.31 13.79 4.87
C PRO A 28 -11.26 13.66 6.06
N GLY A 29 -11.96 12.53 6.20
CA GLY A 29 -12.87 12.26 7.32
C GLY A 29 -12.19 12.23 8.70
N HIS A 30 -10.87 12.01 8.76
CA HIS A 30 -10.07 12.17 9.98
C HIS A 30 -9.39 13.54 10.05
N ALA A 31 -8.94 14.05 8.93
CA ALA A 31 -8.19 15.30 8.87
C ALA A 31 -9.04 16.52 9.17
N LEU A 32 -10.24 16.62 8.56
CA LEU A 32 -11.13 17.77 8.72
C LEU A 32 -11.62 17.98 10.17
N PRO A 33 -12.13 16.95 10.89
CA PRO A 33 -12.50 17.11 12.30
C PRO A 33 -11.28 17.44 13.20
N ASN A 34 -10.10 16.94 12.86
CA ASN A 34 -8.88 17.29 13.58
C ASN A 34 -8.46 18.73 13.35
N PHE A 35 -8.62 19.25 12.13
CA PHE A 35 -8.39 20.65 11.80
C PHE A 35 -9.37 21.56 12.56
N ALA A 36 -10.68 21.24 12.56
CA ALA A 36 -11.67 22.05 13.27
C ALA A 36 -11.36 22.14 14.77
N ARG A 37 -11.01 21.02 15.41
CA ARG A 37 -10.56 21.02 16.82
C ARG A 37 -9.31 21.86 17.06
N PHE A 38 -8.38 21.88 16.12
CA PHE A 38 -7.18 22.71 16.20
C PHE A 38 -7.54 24.20 16.16
N VAL A 39 -8.43 24.60 15.25
CA VAL A 39 -8.91 26.00 15.13
C VAL A 39 -9.58 26.47 16.44
N GLU A 40 -10.45 25.64 17.02
CA GLU A 40 -11.09 25.90 18.30
C GLU A 40 -10.07 26.04 19.44
N ALA A 41 -9.13 25.08 19.53
CA ALA A 41 -8.09 25.08 20.57
C ALA A 41 -7.16 26.29 20.46
N SER A 42 -6.92 26.80 19.25
CA SER A 42 -6.14 28.04 19.03
C SER A 42 -6.90 29.32 19.32
N LYS A 43 -8.19 29.23 19.70
CA LYS A 43 -9.09 30.40 19.95
C LYS A 43 -9.08 31.40 18.79
N HIS A 44 -8.92 30.87 17.55
CA HIS A 44 -8.90 31.71 16.37
C HIS A 44 -10.29 32.36 16.15
N SER A 45 -10.28 33.63 15.89
CA SER A 45 -11.47 34.39 15.54
C SER A 45 -11.27 35.05 14.17
N GLY A 46 -12.27 34.99 13.31
CA GLY A 46 -12.23 35.52 11.96
C GLY A 46 -12.09 34.48 10.88
N ALA A 47 -11.76 34.92 9.67
CA ALA A 47 -11.62 34.05 8.50
C ALA A 47 -10.46 33.05 8.64
N LEU A 48 -10.62 31.85 8.08
CA LEU A 48 -9.57 30.87 8.05
C LEU A 48 -8.47 31.29 7.06
N THR A 49 -7.25 31.46 7.55
CA THR A 49 -6.08 31.88 6.75
C THR A 49 -5.20 30.71 6.35
N VAL A 50 -4.45 30.86 5.25
CA VAL A 50 -3.44 29.87 4.81
C VAL A 50 -2.41 29.64 5.91
N GLU A 51 -2.04 30.66 6.66
CA GLU A 51 -1.05 30.57 7.73
C GLU A 51 -1.52 29.66 8.87
N LEU A 52 -2.78 29.80 9.32
CA LEU A 52 -3.39 28.94 10.33
C LEU A 52 -3.43 27.47 9.87
N MET A 53 -3.80 27.24 8.61
CA MET A 53 -3.81 25.91 8.00
C MET A 53 -2.41 25.31 7.91
N ALA A 54 -1.41 26.11 7.56
CA ALA A 54 -0.01 25.70 7.50
C ALA A 54 0.53 25.34 8.89
N GLN A 55 0.17 26.07 9.92
CA GLN A 55 0.52 25.73 11.32
C GLN A 55 -0.06 24.38 11.71
N TRP A 56 -1.36 24.14 11.45
CA TRP A 56 -1.97 22.83 11.69
C TRP A 56 -1.31 21.72 10.88
N ALA A 57 -1.02 21.98 9.61
CA ALA A 57 -0.44 20.97 8.74
C ALA A 57 0.95 20.51 9.19
N ARG A 58 1.73 21.41 9.81
CA ARG A 58 3.07 21.12 10.38
C ARG A 58 3.03 20.34 11.70
N GLN A 59 1.88 20.31 12.41
CA GLN A 59 1.78 19.57 13.67
C GLN A 59 1.73 18.06 13.40
N ALA A 60 2.43 17.26 14.22
CA ALA A 60 2.32 15.82 14.27
C ALA A 60 2.34 15.35 15.72
N GLN A 61 1.76 14.15 15.99
CA GLN A 61 1.93 13.52 17.29
C GLN A 61 3.43 13.18 17.47
N GLY A 62 4.06 13.83 18.46
CA GLY A 62 5.47 13.63 18.76
C GLY A 62 6.46 14.54 18.03
N GLY A 63 6.02 15.62 17.37
CA GLY A 63 6.95 16.57 16.75
C GLY A 63 6.40 17.28 15.51
N LYS A 64 7.30 17.67 14.60
CA LYS A 64 6.94 18.34 13.34
C LYS A 64 6.64 17.31 12.24
N ALA A 65 5.56 17.51 11.49
CA ALA A 65 5.25 16.72 10.31
C ALA A 65 6.30 16.97 9.20
N SER A 66 6.65 15.94 8.42
CA SER A 66 7.49 16.14 7.24
C SER A 66 6.79 17.05 6.22
N ALA A 67 7.56 17.76 5.38
CA ALA A 67 7.02 18.61 4.32
C ALA A 67 5.99 17.87 3.44
N LYS A 68 6.28 16.62 3.08
CA LYS A 68 5.35 15.75 2.34
C LYS A 68 4.03 15.53 3.07
N THR A 69 4.07 15.33 4.39
CA THR A 69 2.88 15.13 5.21
C THR A 69 2.09 16.41 5.32
N ALA A 70 2.76 17.55 5.53
CA ALA A 70 2.14 18.86 5.62
C ALA A 70 1.45 19.23 4.29
N ALA A 71 2.13 19.11 3.16
CA ALA A 71 1.55 19.33 1.84
C ALA A 71 0.30 18.45 1.58
N ARG A 72 0.36 17.17 1.96
CA ARG A 72 -0.79 16.26 1.82
C ARG A 72 -1.97 16.65 2.71
N ARG A 73 -1.70 17.13 3.92
CA ARG A 73 -2.75 17.61 4.83
C ARG A 73 -3.47 18.82 4.24
N LEU A 74 -2.75 19.81 3.70
CA LEU A 74 -3.36 20.94 3.01
C LEU A 74 -4.18 20.49 1.80
N ALA A 75 -3.65 19.57 1.00
CA ALA A 75 -4.39 19.01 -0.12
C ALA A 75 -5.74 18.38 0.29
N TRP A 76 -5.85 17.81 1.49
CA TRP A 76 -7.12 17.29 2.02
C TRP A 76 -8.10 18.39 2.45
N LEU A 77 -7.61 19.56 2.90
CA LEU A 77 -8.46 20.68 3.27
C LEU A 77 -9.06 21.40 2.05
N ARG A 78 -8.33 21.55 0.96
CA ARG A 78 -8.72 22.38 -0.20
C ARG A 78 -10.16 22.17 -0.70
N PRO A 79 -10.64 20.92 -0.93
CA PRO A 79 -12.00 20.72 -1.39
C PRO A 79 -13.06 21.19 -0.39
N PHE A 80 -12.78 21.06 0.91
CA PHE A 80 -13.64 21.57 1.98
C PHE A 80 -13.62 23.08 2.03
N LEU A 81 -12.46 23.71 1.95
CA LEU A 81 -12.32 25.18 2.01
C LEU A 81 -13.02 25.85 0.83
N ARG A 82 -12.90 25.30 -0.40
CA ARG A 82 -13.64 25.80 -1.56
C ARG A 82 -15.16 25.68 -1.39
N TRP A 83 -15.62 24.62 -0.73
CA TRP A 83 -17.02 24.47 -0.39
C TRP A 83 -17.42 25.47 0.72
N LEU A 84 -16.56 25.70 1.71
CA LEU A 84 -16.81 26.63 2.81
C LEU A 84 -16.89 28.08 2.33
N GLN A 85 -16.13 28.47 1.32
CA GLN A 85 -16.19 29.83 0.73
C GLN A 85 -17.59 30.23 0.25
N GLN A 86 -18.48 29.28 -0.04
CA GLN A 86 -19.88 29.58 -0.37
C GLN A 86 -20.65 30.20 0.79
N PHE A 87 -20.20 30.01 2.03
CA PHE A 87 -20.79 30.50 3.24
C PHE A 87 -19.93 31.57 3.93
N GLU A 88 -18.62 31.43 3.77
CA GLU A 88 -17.59 32.28 4.36
C GLU A 88 -16.61 32.73 3.27
N PRO A 89 -16.96 33.74 2.46
CA PRO A 89 -16.18 34.14 1.28
C PRO A 89 -14.74 34.55 1.58
N GLN A 90 -14.45 35.02 2.80
CA GLN A 90 -13.12 35.43 3.23
C GLN A 90 -12.20 34.29 3.62
N THR A 91 -12.69 33.01 3.61
CA THR A 91 -11.87 31.84 3.85
C THR A 91 -10.83 31.69 2.74
N GLU A 92 -9.56 31.64 3.09
CA GLU A 92 -8.48 31.41 2.15
C GLU A 92 -8.40 29.95 1.74
N VAL A 93 -7.89 29.69 0.53
CA VAL A 93 -7.63 28.33 0.03
C VAL A 93 -6.14 28.20 -0.29
N PRO A 94 -5.39 27.36 0.44
CA PRO A 94 -3.96 27.20 0.19
C PRO A 94 -3.73 26.57 -1.19
N ASP A 95 -2.73 27.07 -1.91
CA ASP A 95 -2.27 26.51 -3.18
C ASP A 95 -1.22 25.41 -3.00
N ASP A 96 -0.68 24.90 -4.12
CA ASP A 96 0.35 23.87 -4.11
C ASP A 96 1.74 24.43 -3.74
N SER A 97 1.94 25.75 -3.75
CA SER A 97 3.22 26.41 -3.46
C SER A 97 3.50 26.50 -1.95
N THR A 98 2.47 26.47 -1.10
CA THR A 98 2.59 26.64 0.37
C THR A 98 3.63 25.71 1.02
N PHE A 99 3.77 24.45 0.56
CA PHE A 99 4.80 23.50 0.98
C PHE A 99 5.57 22.91 -0.20
N GLY A 100 5.43 23.52 -1.35
CA GLY A 100 5.96 22.99 -2.60
C GLY A 100 5.19 21.77 -3.12
N PRO A 101 5.56 21.26 -4.29
CA PRO A 101 4.90 20.11 -4.88
C PRO A 101 5.09 18.86 -3.99
N ILE A 102 4.04 18.04 -3.90
CA ILE A 102 4.15 16.76 -3.20
C ILE A 102 5.20 15.91 -3.95
N PRO A 103 6.29 15.49 -3.29
CA PRO A 103 7.31 14.67 -3.93
C PRO A 103 6.70 13.45 -4.61
N GLY A 104 7.17 13.16 -5.82
CA GLY A 104 6.75 12.01 -6.61
C GLY A 104 6.95 10.67 -5.90
N ARG A 105 6.62 9.59 -6.58
CA ARG A 105 6.92 8.25 -6.09
C ARG A 105 8.42 8.03 -6.11
N VAL A 106 8.92 7.44 -5.04
CA VAL A 106 10.32 7.05 -4.90
C VAL A 106 10.42 5.55 -5.20
N ALA A 107 11.54 5.11 -5.77
CA ALA A 107 11.77 3.69 -6.07
C ALA A 107 11.62 2.83 -4.79
N PRO A 108 10.89 1.70 -4.85
CA PRO A 108 10.74 0.80 -3.72
C PRO A 108 12.01 -0.03 -3.52
N HIS A 109 12.16 -0.59 -2.32
CA HIS A 109 13.14 -1.66 -2.12
C HIS A 109 12.69 -2.90 -2.90
N ILE A 110 13.55 -3.44 -3.75
CA ILE A 110 13.31 -4.69 -4.48
C ILE A 110 14.07 -5.81 -3.79
N TYR A 111 13.32 -6.70 -3.13
CA TYR A 111 13.89 -7.83 -2.41
C TYR A 111 14.54 -8.84 -3.35
N GLN A 112 15.77 -9.22 -3.05
CA GLN A 112 16.43 -10.35 -3.70
C GLN A 112 15.82 -11.68 -3.24
N PRO A 113 15.93 -12.79 -4.03
CA PRO A 113 15.42 -14.10 -3.63
C PRO A 113 15.86 -14.53 -2.24
N GLY A 114 17.14 -14.42 -1.93
CA GLY A 114 17.71 -14.77 -0.63
C GLY A 114 17.20 -13.90 0.53
N GLU A 115 16.84 -12.64 0.29
CA GLU A 115 16.22 -11.78 1.31
C GLU A 115 14.81 -12.27 1.68
N ILE A 116 14.03 -12.70 0.67
CA ILE A 116 12.69 -13.27 0.93
C ILE A 116 12.83 -14.59 1.71
N GLU A 117 13.76 -15.45 1.32
CA GLU A 117 14.01 -16.70 2.02
C GLU A 117 14.44 -16.46 3.47
N ALA A 118 15.37 -15.55 3.71
CA ALA A 118 15.80 -15.16 5.06
C ALA A 118 14.64 -14.62 5.90
N LEU A 119 13.71 -13.82 5.32
CA LEU A 119 12.51 -13.34 5.98
C LEU A 119 11.61 -14.50 6.42
N LEU A 120 11.37 -15.47 5.53
CA LEU A 120 10.52 -16.63 5.82
C LEU A 120 11.16 -17.52 6.89
N GLN A 121 12.47 -17.74 6.85
CA GLN A 121 13.20 -18.47 7.87
C GLN A 121 13.15 -17.77 9.23
N ALA A 122 13.36 -16.47 9.27
CA ALA A 122 13.22 -15.70 10.52
C ALA A 122 11.79 -15.75 11.07
N ALA A 123 10.77 -15.74 10.21
CA ALA A 123 9.38 -15.88 10.60
C ALA A 123 9.08 -17.27 11.21
N ARG A 124 9.68 -18.35 10.70
CA ARG A 124 9.58 -19.72 11.25
C ARG A 124 10.08 -19.83 12.70
N GLN A 125 11.00 -18.97 13.08
CA GLN A 125 11.59 -18.98 14.44
C GLN A 125 10.77 -18.18 15.46
N LEU A 126 9.64 -17.59 15.07
CA LEU A 126 8.80 -16.81 15.96
C LEU A 126 8.11 -17.70 17.00
N GLY A 127 8.44 -17.54 18.29
CA GLY A 127 7.70 -18.16 19.37
C GLY A 127 6.26 -17.65 19.53
N PRO A 128 5.39 -18.37 20.24
CA PRO A 128 5.64 -19.58 21.03
C PRO A 128 5.76 -20.85 20.18
N CYS A 129 6.16 -21.95 20.85
CA CYS A 129 6.42 -23.26 20.22
C CYS A 129 5.16 -23.97 19.67
N ASP A 130 3.94 -23.45 19.89
CA ASP A 130 2.70 -23.96 19.26
C ASP A 130 2.69 -23.77 17.72
N GLY A 131 3.65 -23.07 17.20
CA GLY A 131 3.90 -22.89 15.77
C GLY A 131 2.90 -21.99 15.04
N LEU A 132 1.75 -21.67 15.59
CA LEU A 132 0.72 -20.90 14.87
C LEU A 132 1.20 -19.49 14.48
N ARG A 133 1.93 -18.82 15.37
CA ARG A 133 2.45 -17.49 15.08
C ARG A 133 3.49 -17.53 13.96
N ALA A 134 4.43 -18.45 14.05
CA ALA A 134 5.46 -18.66 13.06
C ALA A 134 4.82 -18.94 11.68
N ALA A 135 3.97 -19.94 11.61
CA ALA A 135 3.27 -20.33 10.40
C ALA A 135 2.40 -19.19 9.82
N THR A 136 1.73 -18.38 10.68
CA THR A 136 0.92 -17.25 10.22
C THR A 136 1.77 -16.22 9.47
N TYR A 137 2.91 -15.80 10.05
CA TYR A 137 3.73 -14.76 9.44
C TYR A 137 4.56 -15.27 8.27
N GLU A 138 5.09 -16.48 8.36
CA GLU A 138 5.79 -17.13 7.25
C GLU A 138 4.86 -17.23 6.03
N THR A 139 3.67 -17.83 6.20
CA THR A 139 2.74 -18.02 5.10
C THR A 139 2.20 -16.69 4.57
N LEU A 140 1.93 -15.71 5.44
CA LEU A 140 1.47 -14.38 5.03
C LEU A 140 2.52 -13.65 4.17
N PHE A 141 3.76 -13.61 4.62
CA PHE A 141 4.83 -12.93 3.86
C PHE A 141 5.16 -13.67 2.58
N GLY A 142 5.17 -15.00 2.62
CA GLY A 142 5.33 -15.84 1.43
C GLY A 142 4.22 -15.59 0.40
N LEU A 143 2.97 -15.50 0.85
CA LEU A 143 1.83 -15.21 -0.02
C LEU A 143 1.93 -13.81 -0.64
N ILE A 144 2.30 -12.79 0.14
CA ILE A 144 2.46 -11.42 -0.40
C ILE A 144 3.60 -11.39 -1.43
N ALA A 145 4.71 -12.07 -1.16
CA ALA A 145 5.87 -12.12 -2.06
C ALA A 145 5.59 -12.89 -3.35
N SER A 146 4.75 -13.95 -3.30
CA SER A 146 4.47 -14.83 -4.44
C SER A 146 3.24 -14.44 -5.25
N ALA A 147 2.26 -13.76 -4.65
CA ALA A 147 1.01 -13.36 -5.31
C ALA A 147 0.83 -11.84 -5.41
N GLY A 148 1.75 -11.04 -4.88
CA GLY A 148 1.69 -9.58 -4.97
C GLY A 148 0.46 -8.94 -4.34
N LEU A 149 -0.22 -9.59 -3.38
CA LEU A 149 -1.37 -9.03 -2.68
C LEU A 149 -1.00 -7.79 -1.85
N ARG A 150 -1.95 -6.87 -1.65
CA ARG A 150 -1.81 -5.86 -0.60
C ARG A 150 -1.94 -6.53 0.77
N ILE A 151 -1.25 -6.01 1.79
CA ILE A 151 -1.39 -6.53 3.17
C ILE A 151 -2.86 -6.61 3.56
N SER A 152 -3.60 -5.52 3.36
CA SER A 152 -5.03 -5.45 3.70
C SER A 152 -5.89 -6.47 2.94
N GLU A 153 -5.52 -6.82 1.72
CA GLU A 153 -6.18 -7.88 0.94
C GLU A 153 -5.86 -9.26 1.51
N ALA A 154 -4.58 -9.53 1.79
CA ALA A 154 -4.14 -10.81 2.34
C ALA A 154 -4.74 -11.10 3.72
N ILE A 155 -4.73 -10.12 4.65
CA ILE A 155 -5.28 -10.31 6.00
C ILE A 155 -6.82 -10.31 6.03
N ALA A 156 -7.48 -9.83 4.98
CA ALA A 156 -8.94 -9.84 4.85
C ALA A 156 -9.49 -11.14 4.25
N LEU A 157 -8.63 -12.04 3.74
CA LEU A 157 -9.07 -13.34 3.23
C LEU A 157 -9.78 -14.13 4.32
N ALA A 158 -10.96 -14.66 4.02
CA ALA A 158 -11.63 -15.67 4.82
C ALA A 158 -11.25 -17.09 4.34
N ASP A 159 -11.58 -18.12 5.10
CA ASP A 159 -11.28 -19.52 4.73
C ASP A 159 -11.93 -19.91 3.40
N ILE A 160 -13.16 -19.44 3.14
CA ILE A 160 -13.89 -19.64 1.89
C ILE A 160 -13.26 -18.96 0.69
N ASP A 161 -12.43 -17.92 0.90
CA ASP A 161 -11.78 -17.17 -0.17
C ASP A 161 -10.52 -17.86 -0.70
N VAL A 162 -10.08 -18.93 -0.06
CA VAL A 162 -8.85 -19.66 -0.40
C VAL A 162 -9.22 -21.03 -0.93
N ASP A 163 -9.38 -21.13 -2.22
CA ASP A 163 -9.61 -22.39 -2.93
C ASP A 163 -8.26 -23.03 -3.27
N LEU A 164 -7.88 -24.05 -2.49
CA LEU A 164 -6.61 -24.76 -2.67
C LEU A 164 -6.69 -25.81 -3.77
N GLU A 165 -7.87 -26.27 -4.14
CA GLU A 165 -8.08 -27.25 -5.20
C GLU A 165 -7.92 -26.56 -6.57
N ALA A 166 -8.63 -25.45 -6.76
CA ALA A 166 -8.50 -24.64 -7.97
C ALA A 166 -7.21 -23.80 -8.00
N GLY A 167 -6.51 -23.63 -6.87
CA GLY A 167 -5.34 -22.74 -6.75
C GLY A 167 -5.68 -21.28 -6.94
N VAL A 168 -6.83 -20.84 -6.41
CA VAL A 168 -7.36 -19.48 -6.63
C VAL A 168 -7.73 -18.81 -5.32
N LEU A 169 -7.39 -17.53 -5.19
CA LEU A 169 -7.84 -16.68 -4.10
C LEU A 169 -8.92 -15.73 -4.59
N THR A 170 -9.99 -15.56 -3.80
CA THR A 170 -11.03 -14.55 -4.05
C THR A 170 -10.76 -13.31 -3.21
N VAL A 171 -10.26 -12.26 -3.82
CA VAL A 171 -10.02 -10.96 -3.14
C VAL A 171 -11.28 -10.12 -3.26
N ARG A 172 -12.00 -9.97 -2.14
CA ARG A 172 -13.30 -9.28 -2.08
C ARG A 172 -13.17 -7.82 -1.72
N GLN A 173 -14.11 -7.01 -2.20
CA GLN A 173 -14.37 -5.61 -1.78
C GLN A 173 -13.11 -4.76 -1.59
N THR A 174 -12.22 -4.76 -2.58
CA THR A 174 -11.03 -3.91 -2.59
C THR A 174 -11.44 -2.43 -2.64
N LYS A 175 -10.45 -1.55 -2.68
CA LYS A 175 -10.68 -0.12 -2.92
C LYS A 175 -11.60 0.06 -4.16
N PHE A 176 -12.75 0.70 -3.99
CA PHE A 176 -13.85 0.88 -4.96
C PHE A 176 -14.82 -0.32 -5.12
N GLY A 177 -14.93 -1.20 -4.11
CA GLY A 177 -15.92 -2.29 -4.09
C GLY A 177 -15.69 -3.41 -5.12
N LYS A 178 -14.55 -3.41 -5.82
CA LYS A 178 -14.24 -4.45 -6.83
C LYS A 178 -13.72 -5.71 -6.16
N SER A 179 -14.15 -6.86 -6.69
CA SER A 179 -13.59 -8.18 -6.33
C SER A 179 -12.83 -8.74 -7.52
N ARG A 180 -11.84 -9.61 -7.28
CA ARG A 180 -11.10 -10.30 -8.32
C ARG A 180 -10.64 -11.68 -7.88
N LEU A 181 -10.47 -12.56 -8.84
CA LEU A 181 -9.80 -13.84 -8.67
C LEU A 181 -8.29 -13.65 -8.86
N VAL A 182 -7.51 -14.29 -8.01
CA VAL A 182 -6.04 -14.26 -8.03
C VAL A 182 -5.55 -15.70 -8.08
N PRO A 183 -5.25 -16.25 -9.27
CA PRO A 183 -4.64 -17.57 -9.36
C PRO A 183 -3.24 -17.52 -8.73
N VAL A 184 -2.90 -18.55 -7.95
CA VAL A 184 -1.60 -18.69 -7.30
C VAL A 184 -0.80 -19.81 -7.97
N HIS A 185 0.52 -19.66 -7.93
CA HIS A 185 1.41 -20.69 -8.46
C HIS A 185 1.29 -21.99 -7.62
N PRO A 186 1.38 -23.19 -8.22
CA PRO A 186 1.27 -24.47 -7.50
C PRO A 186 2.17 -24.60 -6.27
N SER A 187 3.38 -24.02 -6.30
CA SER A 187 4.30 -24.00 -5.15
C SER A 187 3.77 -23.27 -3.89
N VAL A 188 2.72 -22.46 -4.04
CA VAL A 188 2.08 -21.70 -2.93
C VAL A 188 1.00 -22.54 -2.25
N ILE A 189 0.43 -23.51 -2.95
CA ILE A 189 -0.72 -24.32 -2.48
C ILE A 189 -0.32 -25.14 -1.26
N ALA A 190 0.80 -25.85 -1.28
CA ALA A 190 1.24 -26.69 -0.17
C ALA A 190 1.49 -25.90 1.13
N PRO A 191 2.21 -24.76 1.14
CA PRO A 191 2.33 -23.90 2.33
C PRO A 191 1.00 -23.38 2.85
N LEU A 192 0.07 -22.98 1.99
CA LEU A 192 -1.26 -22.54 2.41
C LEU A 192 -2.07 -23.69 3.02
N ALA A 193 -2.00 -24.89 2.46
CA ALA A 193 -2.66 -26.08 2.99
C ALA A 193 -2.11 -26.48 4.37
N ALA A 194 -0.79 -26.47 4.54
CA ALA A 194 -0.13 -26.76 5.80
C ALA A 194 -0.52 -25.75 6.90
N TYR A 195 -0.53 -24.46 6.55
CA TYR A 195 -1.00 -23.41 7.46
C TYR A 195 -2.48 -23.61 7.84
N ARG A 196 -3.35 -23.88 6.87
CA ARG A 196 -4.77 -24.13 7.11
C ARG A 196 -4.98 -25.32 8.05
N ALA A 197 -4.24 -26.40 7.86
CA ALA A 197 -4.30 -27.59 8.70
C ALA A 197 -3.87 -27.27 10.15
N LEU A 198 -2.72 -26.62 10.34
CA LEU A 198 -2.22 -26.20 11.65
C LEU A 198 -3.21 -25.26 12.36
N ARG A 199 -3.75 -24.28 11.65
CA ARG A 199 -4.74 -23.35 12.19
C ARG A 199 -5.99 -24.09 12.68
N ARG A 200 -6.51 -25.05 11.91
CA ARG A 200 -7.71 -25.84 12.26
C ARG A 200 -7.53 -26.67 13.52
N LEU A 201 -6.32 -27.10 13.83
CA LEU A 201 -6.02 -27.81 15.08
C LEU A 201 -6.10 -26.88 16.31
N GLN A 202 -5.93 -25.57 16.13
CA GLN A 202 -5.76 -24.63 17.23
C GLN A 202 -6.91 -23.61 17.37
N VAL A 203 -7.71 -23.45 16.33
CA VAL A 203 -8.77 -22.45 16.26
C VAL A 203 -10.03 -23.08 15.65
N ARG A 204 -11.18 -22.86 16.26
CA ARG A 204 -12.46 -23.22 15.63
C ARG A 204 -12.66 -22.39 14.39
N THR A 205 -12.90 -23.02 13.26
CA THR A 205 -13.04 -22.38 11.97
C THR A 205 -14.40 -22.57 11.36
N THR A 206 -14.88 -21.53 10.70
CA THR A 206 -16.05 -21.52 9.81
C THR A 206 -15.59 -21.02 8.43
N PRO A 207 -16.39 -21.15 7.39
CA PRO A 207 -16.05 -20.57 6.08
C PRO A 207 -15.70 -19.08 6.12
N MET A 208 -16.29 -18.31 7.06
CA MET A 208 -16.07 -16.87 7.22
C MET A 208 -14.96 -16.53 8.23
N THR A 209 -14.32 -17.52 8.85
CA THR A 209 -13.16 -17.27 9.73
C THR A 209 -12.02 -16.66 8.92
N PRO A 210 -11.32 -15.61 9.43
CA PRO A 210 -10.15 -15.07 8.77
C PRO A 210 -9.12 -16.16 8.44
N PHE A 211 -8.59 -16.17 7.23
CA PHE A 211 -7.58 -17.15 6.85
C PHE A 211 -6.33 -16.97 7.70
N PHE A 212 -5.85 -15.74 7.84
CA PHE A 212 -4.73 -15.40 8.73
C PHE A 212 -5.23 -14.88 10.07
N VAL A 213 -4.89 -15.57 11.15
CA VAL A 213 -5.41 -15.31 12.48
C VAL A 213 -4.34 -14.81 13.45
N GLY A 214 -4.77 -14.02 14.44
CA GLY A 214 -3.96 -13.68 15.59
C GLY A 214 -3.67 -14.92 16.45
N SER A 215 -2.45 -15.02 17.00
CA SER A 215 -1.97 -16.18 17.74
C SER A 215 -1.89 -15.96 19.25
N ARG A 216 -2.18 -14.76 19.78
CA ARG A 216 -1.96 -14.42 21.21
C ARG A 216 -3.13 -13.66 21.84
N GLY A 217 -3.30 -13.92 23.15
CA GLY A 217 -4.25 -13.23 24.02
C GLY A 217 -5.68 -13.26 23.52
N LEU A 218 -6.45 -12.23 23.81
CA LEU A 218 -7.87 -12.08 23.42
C LEU A 218 -8.09 -12.06 21.89
N ARG A 219 -7.02 -11.91 21.10
CA ARG A 219 -7.10 -11.93 19.63
C ARG A 219 -6.74 -13.28 19.01
N ARG A 220 -6.50 -14.31 19.82
CA ARG A 220 -6.24 -15.67 19.29
C ARG A 220 -7.46 -16.13 18.48
N GLY A 221 -7.22 -16.54 17.24
CA GLY A 221 -8.28 -16.92 16.30
C GLY A 221 -9.04 -15.77 15.64
N GLY A 222 -8.87 -14.54 16.10
CA GLY A 222 -9.47 -13.36 15.49
C GLY A 222 -8.64 -12.80 14.33
N PRO A 223 -9.15 -11.77 13.62
CA PRO A 223 -8.49 -11.20 12.45
C PRO A 223 -7.14 -10.58 12.80
N LEU A 224 -6.17 -10.76 11.92
CA LEU A 224 -4.86 -10.14 12.01
C LEU A 224 -4.95 -8.65 11.66
N GLY A 225 -4.40 -7.78 12.52
CA GLY A 225 -4.42 -6.34 12.29
C GLY A 225 -3.25 -5.85 11.43
N ASP A 226 -3.50 -4.90 10.54
CA ASP A 226 -2.47 -4.30 9.68
C ASP A 226 -1.26 -3.76 10.47
N ARG A 227 -1.51 -3.01 11.54
CA ARG A 227 -0.44 -2.52 12.44
C ARG A 227 0.38 -3.63 13.08
N GLN A 228 -0.24 -4.77 13.35
CA GLN A 228 0.43 -5.93 13.94
C GLN A 228 1.37 -6.57 12.93
N VAL A 229 0.95 -6.67 11.66
CA VAL A 229 1.79 -7.18 10.55
C VAL A 229 2.99 -6.27 10.35
N HIS A 230 2.78 -4.95 10.26
CA HIS A 230 3.86 -3.98 10.11
C HIS A 230 4.86 -4.01 11.26
N ARG A 231 4.38 -4.13 12.50
CA ARG A 231 5.24 -4.23 13.68
C ARG A 231 6.09 -5.51 13.65
N MET A 232 5.47 -6.64 13.31
CA MET A 232 6.18 -7.91 13.21
C MET A 232 7.23 -7.90 12.12
N PHE A 233 6.87 -7.40 10.94
CA PHE A 233 7.83 -7.22 9.86
C PHE A 233 9.01 -6.32 10.29
N GLY A 234 8.74 -5.23 11.00
CA GLY A 234 9.77 -4.33 11.52
C GLY A 234 10.76 -5.04 12.49
N GLN A 235 10.25 -5.94 13.34
CA GLN A 235 11.08 -6.76 14.23
C GLN A 235 11.97 -7.73 13.45
N LEU A 236 11.41 -8.45 12.48
CA LEU A 236 12.16 -9.38 11.63
C LEU A 236 13.21 -8.64 10.78
N ARG A 237 12.86 -7.51 10.20
CA ARG A 237 13.78 -6.66 9.46
C ARG A 237 14.98 -6.23 10.30
N GLN A 238 14.75 -5.82 11.56
CA GLN A 238 15.80 -5.44 12.49
C GLN A 238 16.69 -6.64 12.86
N GLN A 239 16.09 -7.80 13.10
CA GLN A 239 16.81 -9.05 13.35
C GLN A 239 17.69 -9.46 12.16
N LEU A 240 17.23 -9.24 10.92
CA LEU A 240 17.96 -9.53 9.70
C LEU A 240 19.04 -8.48 9.36
N GLY A 241 19.13 -7.40 10.12
CA GLY A 241 20.10 -6.33 9.88
C GLY A 241 19.90 -5.57 8.56
N TRP A 242 18.69 -5.57 8.02
CA TRP A 242 18.43 -4.91 6.74
C TRP A 242 18.54 -3.40 6.85
N VAL A 243 19.39 -2.86 5.98
CA VAL A 243 19.67 -1.43 5.87
C VAL A 243 18.88 -0.78 4.73
N GLU A 244 18.86 0.52 4.71
CA GLU A 244 18.26 1.32 3.64
C GLU A 244 18.92 1.02 2.30
N ARG A 245 18.10 0.76 1.30
CA ARG A 245 18.51 0.58 -0.09
C ARG A 245 17.38 1.09 -1.00
N GLY A 246 17.71 1.92 -1.95
CA GLY A 246 16.72 2.63 -2.74
C GLY A 246 16.18 3.87 -2.01
N GLY A 247 15.27 4.58 -2.64
CA GLY A 247 14.81 5.89 -2.18
C GLY A 247 13.76 5.88 -1.06
N HIS A 248 13.37 4.74 -0.51
CA HIS A 248 12.35 4.64 0.53
C HIS A 248 12.87 4.51 1.96
N GLY A 249 14.15 4.59 2.17
CA GLY A 249 14.71 4.26 3.46
C GLY A 249 14.55 2.76 3.75
N GLN A 250 14.15 2.42 4.99
CA GLN A 250 14.13 1.02 5.40
C GLN A 250 13.12 0.16 4.61
N PRO A 251 13.50 -1.10 4.24
CA PRO A 251 12.63 -2.04 3.56
C PRO A 251 11.27 -2.23 4.26
N ARG A 252 10.19 -2.32 3.52
CA ARG A 252 8.81 -2.42 4.04
C ARG A 252 8.14 -3.69 3.55
N VAL A 253 7.15 -4.16 4.30
CA VAL A 253 6.36 -5.32 3.87
C VAL A 253 5.64 -5.09 2.53
N HIS A 254 5.24 -3.84 2.23
CA HIS A 254 4.62 -3.51 0.93
C HIS A 254 5.58 -3.67 -0.25
N ASP A 255 6.88 -3.58 0.00
CA ASP A 255 7.91 -3.73 -1.02
C ASP A 255 8.02 -5.20 -1.51
N LEU A 256 7.53 -6.20 -0.75
CA LEU A 256 7.35 -7.58 -1.24
C LEU A 256 6.43 -7.63 -2.47
N ARG A 257 5.34 -6.86 -2.45
CA ARG A 257 4.43 -6.74 -3.59
C ARG A 257 5.09 -6.02 -4.77
N HIS A 258 5.91 -5.01 -4.51
CA HIS A 258 6.69 -4.33 -5.55
C HIS A 258 7.69 -5.30 -6.19
N SER A 259 8.39 -6.09 -5.36
CA SER A 259 9.32 -7.12 -5.84
C SER A 259 8.63 -8.19 -6.69
N PHE A 260 7.42 -8.61 -6.32
CA PHE A 260 6.61 -9.51 -7.17
C PHE A 260 6.38 -8.93 -8.56
N ALA A 261 5.93 -7.66 -8.64
CA ALA A 261 5.64 -7.02 -9.92
C ALA A 261 6.90 -6.88 -10.79
N VAL A 262 7.99 -6.39 -10.19
CA VAL A 262 9.27 -6.20 -10.89
C VAL A 262 9.82 -7.53 -11.40
N ARG A 263 9.83 -8.58 -10.57
CA ARG A 263 10.28 -9.90 -11.00
C ARG A 263 9.46 -10.49 -12.12
N ARG A 264 8.14 -10.28 -12.08
CA ARG A 264 7.28 -10.74 -13.18
C ARG A 264 7.62 -10.05 -14.49
N LEU A 265 7.88 -8.75 -14.45
CA LEU A 265 8.28 -7.98 -15.62
C LEU A 265 9.67 -8.42 -16.14
N ILE A 266 10.63 -8.64 -15.24
CA ILE A 266 11.96 -9.16 -15.60
C ILE A 266 11.84 -10.52 -16.29
N LEU A 267 11.12 -11.48 -15.70
CA LEU A 267 10.90 -12.80 -16.28
C LEU A 267 10.25 -12.76 -17.67
N TRP A 268 9.26 -11.91 -17.86
CA TRP A 268 8.64 -11.75 -19.18
C TRP A 268 9.59 -11.12 -20.19
N HIS A 269 10.41 -10.16 -19.77
CA HIS A 269 11.44 -9.58 -20.62
C HIS A 269 12.48 -10.64 -21.04
N GLU A 270 12.99 -11.44 -20.11
CA GLU A 270 13.94 -12.51 -20.38
C GLU A 270 13.36 -13.59 -21.31
N GLN A 271 12.05 -13.86 -21.20
CA GLN A 271 11.31 -14.79 -22.08
C GLN A 271 10.97 -14.20 -23.44
N GLY A 272 11.33 -12.94 -23.73
CA GLY A 272 11.01 -12.25 -24.99
C GLY A 272 9.51 -11.95 -25.17
N VAL A 273 8.73 -11.97 -24.08
CA VAL A 273 7.29 -11.69 -24.14
C VAL A 273 7.06 -10.19 -24.31
N ASP A 274 6.11 -9.82 -25.16
CA ASP A 274 5.67 -8.43 -25.31
C ASP A 274 5.08 -7.91 -23.99
N LEU A 275 5.81 -6.99 -23.37
CA LEU A 275 5.44 -6.40 -22.07
C LEU A 275 4.16 -5.58 -22.18
N ASP A 276 3.91 -4.86 -23.28
CA ASP A 276 2.73 -4.00 -23.42
C ASP A 276 1.44 -4.81 -23.38
N GLN A 277 1.42 -5.98 -24.04
CA GLN A 277 0.28 -6.89 -23.98
C GLN A 277 0.07 -7.45 -22.56
N ARG A 278 1.13 -7.66 -21.79
CA ARG A 278 1.07 -8.24 -20.44
C ARG A 278 0.81 -7.22 -19.34
N MET A 279 1.06 -5.93 -19.59
CA MET A 279 0.87 -4.89 -18.58
C MET A 279 -0.58 -4.77 -18.11
N LEU A 280 -1.56 -4.92 -19.01
CA LEU A 280 -2.97 -4.90 -18.64
C LEU A 280 -3.33 -6.09 -17.74
N ALA A 281 -2.86 -7.29 -18.10
CA ALA A 281 -3.07 -8.49 -17.31
C ALA A 281 -2.45 -8.35 -15.91
N LEU A 282 -1.21 -7.86 -15.80
CA LEU A 282 -0.55 -7.60 -14.51
C LEU A 282 -1.32 -6.55 -13.70
N SER A 283 -1.76 -5.47 -14.33
CA SER A 283 -2.56 -4.42 -13.69
C SER A 283 -3.85 -4.97 -13.08
N THR A 284 -4.56 -5.81 -13.82
CA THR A 284 -5.79 -6.49 -13.40
C THR A 284 -5.50 -7.47 -12.25
N TYR A 285 -4.50 -8.33 -12.40
CA TYR A 285 -4.07 -9.29 -11.38
C TYR A 285 -3.74 -8.59 -10.06
N MET A 286 -2.93 -7.52 -10.11
CA MET A 286 -2.57 -6.74 -8.95
C MET A 286 -3.72 -5.87 -8.40
N GLY A 287 -4.81 -5.68 -9.15
CA GLY A 287 -5.92 -4.79 -8.78
C GLY A 287 -5.50 -3.32 -8.73
N HIS A 288 -4.77 -2.86 -9.73
CA HIS A 288 -4.49 -1.45 -9.93
C HIS A 288 -5.69 -0.76 -10.56
N VAL A 289 -6.13 0.36 -10.00
CA VAL A 289 -7.26 1.14 -10.52
C VAL A 289 -6.90 1.86 -11.82
N LYS A 290 -5.65 2.29 -11.92
CA LYS A 290 -5.08 2.93 -13.11
C LYS A 290 -3.91 2.10 -13.60
N ILE A 291 -3.90 1.79 -14.89
CA ILE A 291 -2.81 1.04 -15.52
C ILE A 291 -1.45 1.76 -15.36
N SER A 292 -1.46 3.10 -15.31
CA SER A 292 -0.26 3.91 -15.04
C SER A 292 0.46 3.55 -13.73
N ASN A 293 -0.24 2.94 -12.76
CA ASN A 293 0.40 2.42 -11.55
C ASN A 293 1.27 1.19 -11.82
N THR A 294 1.01 0.47 -12.91
CA THR A 294 1.81 -0.67 -13.34
C THR A 294 2.94 -0.21 -14.27
N TYR A 295 2.66 0.68 -15.21
CA TYR A 295 3.69 1.27 -16.09
C TYR A 295 4.77 2.03 -15.31
N TRP A 296 4.43 2.57 -14.14
CA TRP A 296 5.42 3.21 -13.29
C TRP A 296 6.62 2.31 -12.94
N TYR A 297 6.45 0.99 -12.89
CA TYR A 297 7.57 0.08 -12.63
C TYR A 297 8.64 0.15 -13.73
N LEU A 298 8.25 0.35 -14.99
CA LEU A 298 9.17 0.43 -16.12
C LEU A 298 10.09 1.66 -16.05
N THR A 299 9.62 2.75 -15.47
CA THR A 299 10.35 4.03 -15.41
C THR A 299 10.86 4.38 -14.02
N GLY A 300 10.30 3.77 -12.98
CA GLY A 300 10.60 4.11 -11.60
C GLY A 300 11.45 3.08 -10.85
N VAL A 301 11.91 2.00 -11.54
CA VAL A 301 12.67 0.92 -10.92
C VAL A 301 13.98 0.73 -11.69
N PRO A 302 15.14 1.03 -11.05
CA PRO A 302 16.44 0.98 -11.71
C PRO A 302 16.76 -0.36 -12.35
N GLU A 303 16.34 -1.48 -11.73
CA GLU A 303 16.56 -2.83 -12.24
C GLU A 303 15.91 -3.05 -13.62
N LEU A 304 14.72 -2.51 -13.84
CA LEU A 304 14.03 -2.60 -15.14
C LEU A 304 14.60 -1.61 -16.15
N MET A 305 15.04 -0.44 -15.70
CA MET A 305 15.71 0.52 -16.57
C MET A 305 17.06 0.00 -17.08
N ALA A 306 17.83 -0.71 -16.24
CA ALA A 306 19.07 -1.34 -16.63
C ALA A 306 18.87 -2.42 -17.72
N LEU A 307 17.81 -3.21 -17.62
CA LEU A 307 17.46 -4.20 -18.66
C LEU A 307 17.06 -3.54 -19.99
N ALA A 308 16.32 -2.44 -19.94
CA ALA A 308 15.96 -1.67 -21.13
C ALA A 308 17.20 -1.06 -21.79
N GLY A 309 18.13 -0.51 -21.00
CA GLY A 309 19.41 0.01 -21.48
C GLY A 309 20.28 -1.06 -22.17
N ALA A 310 20.46 -2.20 -21.52
CA ALA A 310 21.24 -3.31 -22.09
C ALA A 310 20.63 -3.88 -23.39
N ARG A 311 19.32 -3.78 -23.57
CA ARG A 311 18.66 -4.17 -24.83
C ARG A 311 18.90 -3.16 -25.92
N PHE A 312 18.86 -1.87 -25.58
CA PHE A 312 19.16 -0.78 -26.52
C PHE A 312 20.62 -0.85 -27.01
N GLU A 313 21.57 -1.11 -26.11
CA GLU A 313 22.99 -1.30 -26.46
C GLU A 313 23.17 -2.47 -27.43
N ARG A 314 22.60 -3.63 -27.13
CA ARG A 314 22.64 -4.81 -28.04
C ARG A 314 22.02 -4.53 -29.41
N PHE A 315 20.94 -3.75 -29.47
CA PHE A 315 20.31 -3.36 -30.72
C PHE A 315 21.20 -2.40 -31.51
N ALA A 316 21.83 -1.43 -30.87
CA ALA A 316 22.77 -0.51 -31.49
C ALA A 316 24.02 -1.24 -32.03
N ASP A 317 24.58 -2.18 -31.24
CA ASP A 317 25.72 -3.00 -31.66
C ASP A 317 25.37 -3.91 -32.87
N ALA A 318 24.18 -4.49 -32.90
CA ALA A 318 23.70 -5.32 -34.02
C ALA A 318 23.50 -4.48 -35.30
N GLN A 319 23.08 -3.23 -35.21
CA GLN A 319 23.00 -2.35 -36.38
C GLN A 319 24.39 -1.95 -36.89
N HIS A 320 25.34 -1.69 -36.00
CA HIS A 320 26.72 -1.38 -36.43
C HIS A 320 27.44 -2.57 -37.01
N ALA A 321 27.16 -3.79 -36.55
CA ALA A 321 27.71 -5.00 -37.13
C ALA A 321 27.18 -5.31 -38.55
N GLY A 322 25.91 -4.97 -38.84
CA GLY A 322 25.30 -5.12 -40.16
C GLY A 322 25.76 -4.11 -41.21
N GLU A 323 26.30 -2.98 -40.80
CA GLU A 323 26.84 -1.97 -41.74
C GLU A 323 28.24 -2.30 -42.28
N PHE A 324 28.92 -3.29 -41.70
CA PHE A 324 30.25 -3.73 -42.14
C PHE A 324 30.23 -4.97 -43.05
N ASP A 325 29.09 -5.65 -43.21
CA ASP A 325 28.97 -6.81 -44.10
C ASP A 325 28.47 -6.47 -45.52
N ASP A 326 28.07 -5.22 -45.78
CA ASP A 326 27.61 -4.74 -47.11
C ASP A 326 28.65 -3.81 -47.81
N ALA A 327 29.94 -3.85 -47.45
CA ALA A 327 30.99 -3.07 -48.10
C ALA A 327 31.98 -3.91 -48.89
#